data_5bad7fe4d1b7df84a9b1129c2c2220e1
#
_entry.id   5bad7fe4d1b7df84a9b1129c2c2220e1
#
_cell.length_a   1.000
_cell.length_b   1.000
_cell.length_c   1.000
_cell.angle_alpha   90.00
_cell.angle_beta   90.00
_cell.angle_gamma   90.00
#
_symmetry.space_group_name_H-M   'P 1'
#
loop_
_entity.id
_entity.type
_entity.pdbx_description
1 polymer ?
#
loop_
_entity_poly.entity_id
_entity_poly.type
_entity_poly.pdbx_seq_one_letter_code
_entity_poly.pdbx_strand_id
1 'polypeptide(L)'
;MEKFHIADVPKTDRITHLVDDLYAKMPVIESARAKLITESYKATEDEPIITRRAKAFAHILHNIPIIIRDEELIVGSSTLAPRGCQTFPEYSFQWLEDELDTVATRTADPFYIAEETKAELREVHKYWKGKTTSELATSYMAPEAILAIDHNIFTPGNYFYNGVGHVTVKYEEVLAIGYEGIIAKAQKELDECNVGDGDYAKKSRFLEAVIMSCQAVIDYAHRYAELAEQMAYQCQDPTRKQELLQIASNCTHVPAKGARNFYEACQSFWFVQQLIQMESSGHSISPGRFDQYMYPYYKSDMEAGNLTREFAQELMDCIWVKLNDLNKCRDAASAEGFAGYSLFQNLIAGGQNKDGEDVTNDLSFMCIQASMHVHLPAPSLSVRVWNGSPHEFLIKAAELTRTGIGLPAYYNDCLLYTSDAADDL
;
A
#
# COMPACT_ATOMS: atom_id res chain seq x y z
N MET A 1 12.80 28.03 -23.23
CA MET A 1 12.44 27.19 -22.07
C MET A 1 11.84 28.14 -21.05
N GLU A 2 10.53 28.04 -20.80
CA GLU A 2 9.93 28.71 -19.66
C GLU A 2 10.60 28.16 -18.40
N LYS A 3 11.04 29.05 -17.52
CA LYS A 3 11.63 28.63 -16.25
C LYS A 3 10.52 28.01 -15.41
N PHE A 4 10.58 26.70 -15.19
CA PHE A 4 9.78 26.02 -14.18
C PHE A 4 10.12 26.63 -12.82
N HIS A 5 9.32 27.53 -12.35
CA HIS A 5 9.47 28.05 -10.99
C HIS A 5 8.26 27.61 -10.20
N ILE A 6 8.39 26.44 -9.56
CA ILE A 6 7.36 25.92 -8.68
C ILE A 6 7.69 26.45 -7.28
N ALA A 7 6.93 27.43 -6.81
CA ALA A 7 7.08 27.97 -5.47
C ALA A 7 6.78 26.89 -4.40
N ASP A 8 7.56 26.86 -3.34
CA ASP A 8 7.32 25.98 -2.21
C ASP A 8 6.02 26.35 -1.51
N VAL A 9 5.26 25.32 -1.14
CA VAL A 9 4.07 25.44 -0.30
C VAL A 9 4.49 25.17 1.15
N PRO A 10 4.05 25.97 2.13
CA PRO A 10 4.32 25.70 3.53
C PRO A 10 3.67 24.40 4.00
N LYS A 11 4.35 23.64 4.86
CA LYS A 11 3.76 22.53 5.60
C LYS A 11 2.66 23.06 6.52
N THR A 12 1.49 22.40 6.51
CA THR A 12 0.37 22.77 7.39
C THR A 12 0.52 22.19 8.81
N ASP A 13 -0.18 22.77 9.78
CA ASP A 13 -0.23 22.26 11.15
C ASP A 13 -0.86 20.84 11.18
N ARG A 14 -1.86 20.59 10.34
CA ARG A 14 -2.46 19.26 10.14
C ARG A 14 -1.40 18.19 9.92
N ILE A 15 -0.48 18.41 9.00
CA ILE A 15 0.56 17.44 8.67
C ILE A 15 1.51 17.23 9.85
N THR A 16 1.78 18.27 10.63
CA THR A 16 2.57 18.14 11.85
C THR A 16 1.86 17.26 12.87
N HIS A 17 0.57 17.52 13.14
CA HIS A 17 -0.23 16.73 14.07
C HIS A 17 -0.35 15.27 13.64
N LEU A 18 -0.63 15.01 12.35
CA LEU A 18 -0.72 13.64 11.83
C LEU A 18 0.59 12.87 11.97
N VAL A 19 1.74 13.52 11.75
CA VAL A 19 3.06 12.90 11.95
C VAL A 19 3.32 12.62 13.43
N ASP A 20 3.01 13.56 14.31
CA ASP A 20 3.18 13.41 15.75
C ASP A 20 2.33 12.25 16.28
N ASP A 21 1.08 12.13 15.83
CA ASP A 21 0.17 11.03 16.21
C ASP A 21 0.69 9.66 15.78
N LEU A 22 1.33 9.55 14.61
CA LEU A 22 1.94 8.29 14.17
C LEU A 22 3.02 7.78 15.15
N TYR A 23 3.75 8.68 15.77
CA TYR A 23 4.89 8.35 16.63
C TYR A 23 4.60 8.52 18.12
N ALA A 24 3.39 8.95 18.50
CA ALA A 24 2.99 9.15 19.87
C ALA A 24 3.09 7.88 20.74
N LYS A 25 2.96 6.70 20.11
CA LYS A 25 2.96 5.40 20.79
C LYS A 25 3.78 4.36 20.02
N MET A 26 4.22 3.33 20.73
CA MET A 26 4.80 2.13 20.12
C MET A 26 3.78 1.48 19.18
N PRO A 27 4.21 1.01 17.99
CA PRO A 27 3.32 0.27 17.08
C PRO A 27 2.78 -1.01 17.74
N VAL A 28 1.59 -1.44 17.30
CA VAL A 28 0.83 -2.52 17.93
C VAL A 28 0.64 -3.67 16.95
N ILE A 29 0.71 -4.91 17.44
CA ILE A 29 0.26 -6.08 16.69
C ILE A 29 -1.24 -6.27 16.96
N GLU A 30 -2.04 -6.38 15.89
CA GLU A 30 -3.47 -6.67 15.95
C GLU A 30 -3.77 -8.05 15.34
N SER A 31 -4.76 -8.75 15.91
CA SER A 31 -5.16 -10.12 15.52
C SER A 31 -6.34 -10.15 14.53
N ALA A 32 -6.99 -9.02 14.26
CA ALA A 32 -8.26 -8.99 13.55
C ALA A 32 -8.19 -9.69 12.18
N ARG A 33 -7.18 -9.37 11.35
CA ARG A 33 -7.01 -10.01 10.05
C ARG A 33 -6.76 -11.52 10.18
N ALA A 34 -5.91 -11.91 11.11
CA ALA A 34 -5.58 -13.33 11.33
C ALA A 34 -6.80 -14.16 11.74
N LYS A 35 -7.68 -13.61 12.57
CA LYS A 35 -8.96 -14.24 12.94
C LYS A 35 -9.87 -14.39 11.72
N LEU A 36 -10.09 -13.31 11.00
CA LEU A 36 -10.99 -13.28 9.85
C LEU A 36 -10.55 -14.21 8.70
N ILE A 37 -9.27 -14.23 8.37
CA ILE A 37 -8.78 -15.19 7.35
C ILE A 37 -8.95 -16.63 7.82
N THR A 38 -8.73 -16.89 9.10
CA THR A 38 -8.90 -18.23 9.68
C THR A 38 -10.35 -18.69 9.67
N GLU A 39 -11.29 -17.81 10.01
CA GLU A 39 -12.73 -18.07 9.94
C GLU A 39 -13.15 -18.45 8.51
N SER A 40 -12.76 -17.65 7.52
CA SER A 40 -13.06 -17.91 6.12
C SER A 40 -12.45 -19.22 5.62
N TYR A 41 -11.19 -19.50 5.98
CA TYR A 41 -10.52 -20.74 5.56
C TYR A 41 -11.10 -22.00 6.19
N LYS A 42 -11.59 -21.92 7.44
CA LYS A 42 -12.37 -23.00 8.07
C LYS A 42 -13.70 -23.26 7.37
N ALA A 43 -14.37 -22.19 6.95
CA ALA A 43 -15.68 -22.30 6.29
C ALA A 43 -15.59 -22.77 4.82
N THR A 44 -14.42 -22.78 4.21
CA THR A 44 -14.21 -23.04 2.78
C THR A 44 -13.20 -24.17 2.50
N GLU A 45 -13.01 -25.11 3.44
CA GLU A 45 -11.95 -26.15 3.32
C GLU A 45 -12.07 -27.02 2.07
N ASP A 46 -13.29 -27.25 1.59
CA ASP A 46 -13.57 -28.10 0.41
C ASP A 46 -13.54 -27.33 -0.92
N GLU A 47 -13.24 -26.04 -0.90
CA GLU A 47 -13.28 -25.19 -2.11
C GLU A 47 -11.89 -25.07 -2.78
N PRO A 48 -11.85 -24.78 -4.10
CA PRO A 48 -10.60 -24.50 -4.79
C PRO A 48 -9.85 -23.33 -4.17
N ILE A 49 -8.50 -23.41 -4.12
CA ILE A 49 -7.67 -22.42 -3.41
C ILE A 49 -7.88 -20.98 -3.90
N ILE A 50 -8.10 -20.77 -5.20
CA ILE A 50 -8.33 -19.41 -5.75
C ILE A 50 -9.64 -18.81 -5.23
N THR A 51 -10.70 -19.63 -5.14
CA THR A 51 -12.00 -19.23 -4.60
C THR A 51 -11.89 -18.96 -3.10
N ARG A 52 -11.20 -19.83 -2.35
CA ARG A 52 -10.93 -19.64 -0.91
C ARG A 52 -10.20 -18.31 -0.66
N ARG A 53 -9.20 -18.01 -1.48
CA ARG A 53 -8.42 -16.77 -1.35
C ARG A 53 -9.30 -15.52 -1.57
N ALA A 54 -10.11 -15.51 -2.62
CA ALA A 54 -11.04 -14.42 -2.89
C ALA A 54 -12.09 -14.24 -1.78
N LYS A 55 -12.68 -15.34 -1.30
CA LYS A 55 -13.64 -15.33 -0.18
C LYS A 55 -13.00 -14.83 1.11
N ALA A 56 -11.75 -15.23 1.38
CA ALA A 56 -11.03 -14.78 2.57
C ALA A 56 -10.74 -13.27 2.51
N PHE A 57 -10.31 -12.77 1.36
CA PHE A 57 -10.10 -11.34 1.16
C PHE A 57 -11.40 -10.56 1.33
N ALA A 58 -12.49 -11.01 0.71
CA ALA A 58 -13.80 -10.40 0.87
C ALA A 58 -14.27 -10.43 2.34
N HIS A 59 -14.12 -11.57 3.03
CA HIS A 59 -14.47 -11.69 4.43
C HIS A 59 -13.69 -10.72 5.33
N ILE A 60 -12.40 -10.56 5.07
CA ILE A 60 -11.56 -9.56 5.76
C ILE A 60 -12.13 -8.16 5.51
N LEU A 61 -12.33 -7.75 4.26
CA LEU A 61 -12.75 -6.39 3.93
C LEU A 61 -14.14 -6.03 4.45
N HIS A 62 -15.04 -7.01 4.53
CA HIS A 62 -16.38 -6.79 5.09
C HIS A 62 -16.38 -6.67 6.63
N ASN A 63 -15.43 -7.28 7.33
CA ASN A 63 -15.50 -7.43 8.78
C ASN A 63 -14.37 -6.78 9.56
N ILE A 64 -13.25 -6.42 8.93
CA ILE A 64 -12.13 -5.79 9.65
C ILE A 64 -12.59 -4.46 10.25
N PRO A 65 -12.25 -4.15 11.52
CA PRO A 65 -12.53 -2.85 12.11
C PRO A 65 -11.93 -1.70 11.28
N ILE A 66 -12.69 -0.63 11.11
CA ILE A 66 -12.27 0.56 10.37
C ILE A 66 -12.30 1.79 11.28
N ILE A 67 -11.46 2.77 10.96
CA ILE A 67 -11.34 4.02 11.72
C ILE A 67 -11.06 5.19 10.76
N ILE A 68 -11.61 6.35 11.08
CA ILE A 68 -11.18 7.65 10.56
C ILE A 68 -10.64 8.43 11.75
N ARG A 69 -9.32 8.74 11.73
CA ARG A 69 -8.66 9.47 12.80
C ARG A 69 -8.89 10.97 12.63
N ASP A 70 -8.61 11.71 13.69
CA ASP A 70 -8.71 13.17 13.65
C ASP A 70 -7.82 13.74 12.54
N GLU A 71 -8.30 14.82 11.90
CA GLU A 71 -7.62 15.54 10.83
C GLU A 71 -7.29 14.74 9.54
N GLU A 72 -7.57 13.44 9.47
CA GLU A 72 -7.37 12.69 8.22
C GLU A 72 -8.25 13.24 7.08
N LEU A 73 -7.63 13.52 5.93
CA LEU A 73 -8.32 13.83 4.66
C LEU A 73 -8.36 12.61 3.74
N ILE A 74 -7.32 11.79 3.76
CA ILE A 74 -7.23 10.50 3.07
C ILE A 74 -7.47 9.40 4.09
N VAL A 75 -8.50 8.59 3.88
CA VAL A 75 -8.95 7.58 4.84
C VAL A 75 -8.66 6.16 4.36
N GLY A 76 -8.58 5.26 5.30
CA GLY A 76 -8.20 3.85 5.11
C GLY A 76 -7.03 3.49 5.99
N SER A 77 -7.19 2.48 6.84
CA SER A 77 -6.11 1.99 7.71
C SER A 77 -6.21 0.48 7.84
N SER A 78 -5.05 -0.18 7.90
CA SER A 78 -4.98 -1.63 8.10
C SER A 78 -5.23 -2.03 9.55
N THR A 79 -5.09 -1.08 10.49
CA THR A 79 -5.19 -1.28 11.93
C THR A 79 -5.91 -0.12 12.60
N LEU A 80 -6.46 -0.33 13.78
CA LEU A 80 -7.03 0.74 14.59
C LEU A 80 -5.94 1.63 15.21
N ALA A 81 -4.84 1.02 15.64
CA ALA A 81 -3.70 1.76 16.17
C ALA A 81 -2.84 2.35 15.05
N PRO A 82 -2.31 3.59 15.21
CA PRO A 82 -1.33 4.14 14.28
C PRO A 82 -0.10 3.23 14.18
N ARG A 83 0.43 3.09 12.96
CA ARG A 83 1.58 2.21 12.65
C ARG A 83 1.42 0.78 13.16
N GLY A 84 0.20 0.34 13.45
CA GLY A 84 -0.06 -1.05 13.80
C GLY A 84 0.25 -2.01 12.65
N CYS A 85 0.36 -3.29 12.95
CA CYS A 85 0.48 -4.32 11.94
C CYS A 85 -0.51 -5.45 12.15
N GLN A 86 -0.99 -6.00 11.06
CA GLN A 86 -1.74 -7.26 11.04
C GLN A 86 -0.77 -8.45 10.91
N THR A 87 -1.23 -9.63 11.29
CA THR A 87 -0.49 -10.88 11.10
C THR A 87 -1.05 -11.71 9.96
N PHE A 88 -0.18 -12.52 9.35
CA PHE A 88 -0.45 -13.29 8.14
C PHE A 88 -0.12 -14.78 8.37
N PRO A 89 -0.88 -15.48 9.22
CA PRO A 89 -0.56 -16.83 9.66
C PRO A 89 -0.57 -17.87 8.52
N GLU A 90 -1.25 -17.57 7.42
CA GLU A 90 -1.29 -18.42 6.23
C GLU A 90 0.05 -18.54 5.52
N TYR A 91 0.94 -17.57 5.70
CA TYR A 91 2.30 -17.63 5.17
C TYR A 91 3.26 -18.28 6.15
N SER A 92 3.39 -17.75 7.36
CA SER A 92 4.18 -18.30 8.46
C SER A 92 3.75 -17.69 9.79
N PHE A 93 3.87 -18.43 10.88
CA PHE A 93 3.53 -17.94 12.21
C PHE A 93 4.50 -18.42 13.33
N GLN A 94 5.29 -19.49 13.08
CA GLN A 94 6.16 -20.09 14.09
C GLN A 94 7.08 -19.06 14.73
N TRP A 95 7.70 -18.22 13.92
CA TRP A 95 8.60 -17.17 14.41
C TRP A 95 7.87 -16.21 15.39
N LEU A 96 6.61 -15.88 15.12
CA LEU A 96 5.83 -15.00 16.00
C LEU A 96 5.40 -15.72 17.28
N GLU A 97 5.07 -17.02 17.20
CA GLU A 97 4.77 -17.83 18.38
C GLU A 97 5.95 -17.86 19.37
N ASP A 98 7.16 -17.96 18.84
CA ASP A 98 8.40 -17.97 19.62
C ASP A 98 8.72 -16.57 20.20
N GLU A 99 8.28 -15.49 19.53
CA GLU A 99 8.59 -14.10 19.88
C GLU A 99 7.44 -13.37 20.60
N LEU A 100 6.25 -13.98 20.77
CA LEU A 100 5.07 -13.29 21.36
C LEU A 100 5.37 -12.58 22.68
N ASP A 101 6.27 -13.10 23.49
CA ASP A 101 6.62 -12.54 24.80
C ASP A 101 7.85 -11.62 24.77
N THR A 102 8.57 -11.56 23.65
CA THR A 102 9.82 -10.78 23.52
C THR A 102 9.74 -9.66 22.48
N VAL A 103 8.77 -9.71 21.56
CA VAL A 103 8.63 -8.73 20.44
C VAL A 103 8.54 -7.27 20.91
N ALA A 104 7.99 -7.03 22.11
CA ALA A 104 7.86 -5.68 22.67
C ALA A 104 9.17 -5.12 23.25
N THR A 105 10.15 -5.97 23.54
CA THR A 105 11.40 -5.60 24.20
C THR A 105 12.65 -5.81 23.35
N ARG A 106 12.47 -6.29 22.11
CA ARG A 106 13.56 -6.51 21.15
C ARG A 106 14.18 -5.18 20.70
N THR A 107 15.41 -5.20 20.24
CA THR A 107 16.18 -4.00 19.90
C THR A 107 15.69 -3.35 18.60
N ALA A 108 15.39 -4.15 17.57
CA ALA A 108 14.95 -3.65 16.27
C ALA A 108 13.44 -3.80 16.11
N ASP A 109 12.79 -2.74 15.66
CA ASP A 109 11.36 -2.68 15.34
C ASP A 109 10.45 -3.34 16.40
N PRO A 110 10.48 -2.91 17.67
CA PRO A 110 9.63 -3.47 18.71
C PRO A 110 8.15 -3.14 18.48
N PHE A 111 7.28 -4.10 18.82
CA PHE A 111 5.82 -3.94 18.76
C PHE A 111 5.18 -4.27 20.09
N TYR A 112 4.27 -3.43 20.55
CA TYR A 112 3.40 -3.79 21.67
C TYR A 112 2.39 -4.85 21.24
N ILE A 113 2.12 -5.80 22.11
CA ILE A 113 1.08 -6.81 21.93
C ILE A 113 0.34 -7.04 23.25
N ALA A 114 -0.98 -6.92 23.24
CA ALA A 114 -1.81 -7.17 24.42
C ALA A 114 -1.91 -8.66 24.72
N GLU A 115 -2.07 -9.03 25.99
CA GLU A 115 -2.20 -10.45 26.39
C GLU A 115 -3.41 -11.14 25.73
N GLU A 116 -4.51 -10.41 25.54
CA GLU A 116 -5.68 -10.90 24.80
C GLU A 116 -5.32 -11.21 23.34
N THR A 117 -4.58 -10.32 22.69
CA THR A 117 -4.11 -10.51 21.31
C THR A 117 -3.18 -11.73 21.20
N LYS A 118 -2.27 -11.93 22.17
CA LYS A 118 -1.42 -13.13 22.23
C LYS A 118 -2.27 -14.41 22.32
N ALA A 119 -3.27 -14.42 23.19
CA ALA A 119 -4.17 -15.56 23.36
C ALA A 119 -4.94 -15.86 22.06
N GLU A 120 -5.48 -14.83 21.40
CA GLU A 120 -6.17 -14.95 20.13
C GLU A 120 -5.26 -15.49 19.02
N LEU A 121 -4.03 -15.01 18.90
CA LEU A 121 -3.06 -15.47 17.92
C LEU A 121 -2.66 -16.93 18.17
N ARG A 122 -2.43 -17.34 19.43
CA ARG A 122 -2.16 -18.74 19.77
C ARG A 122 -3.31 -19.66 19.34
N GLU A 123 -4.56 -19.22 19.44
CA GLU A 123 -5.72 -19.99 18.98
C GLU A 123 -5.79 -20.07 17.45
N VAL A 124 -5.49 -18.97 16.76
CA VAL A 124 -5.38 -18.91 15.29
C VAL A 124 -4.27 -19.85 14.80
N HIS A 125 -3.11 -19.84 15.41
CA HIS A 125 -1.95 -20.65 15.02
C HIS A 125 -2.22 -22.16 15.08
N LYS A 126 -3.08 -22.64 15.99
CA LYS A 126 -3.49 -24.06 16.03
C LYS A 126 -4.11 -24.53 14.73
N TYR A 127 -4.91 -23.69 14.07
CA TYR A 127 -5.52 -24.03 12.79
C TYR A 127 -4.49 -24.09 11.66
N TRP A 128 -3.53 -23.15 11.66
CA TRP A 128 -2.57 -23.01 10.57
C TRP A 128 -1.39 -24.00 10.65
N LYS A 129 -1.18 -24.65 11.77
CA LYS A 129 -0.11 -25.64 11.94
C LYS A 129 -0.24 -26.75 10.89
N GLY A 130 0.81 -26.94 10.09
CA GLY A 130 0.84 -27.88 8.96
C GLY A 130 0.13 -27.41 7.69
N LYS A 131 -0.33 -26.12 7.65
CA LYS A 131 -1.09 -25.57 6.52
C LYS A 131 -0.48 -24.29 5.93
N THR A 132 0.65 -23.82 6.46
CA THR A 132 1.28 -22.58 6.01
C THR A 132 2.07 -22.74 4.72
N THR A 133 2.25 -21.65 3.98
CA THR A 133 3.08 -21.66 2.76
C THR A 133 4.53 -21.99 3.09
N SER A 134 5.06 -21.51 4.23
CA SER A 134 6.42 -21.78 4.67
C SER A 134 6.63 -23.26 4.99
N GLU A 135 5.72 -23.90 5.73
CA GLU A 135 5.80 -25.33 6.04
C GLU A 135 5.71 -26.19 4.77
N LEU A 136 4.80 -25.81 3.85
CA LEU A 136 4.68 -26.48 2.55
C LEU A 136 5.98 -26.35 1.74
N ALA A 137 6.54 -25.17 1.60
CA ALA A 137 7.79 -24.94 0.88
C ALA A 137 8.95 -25.73 1.51
N THR A 138 9.08 -25.69 2.83
CA THR A 138 10.10 -26.44 3.56
C THR A 138 9.97 -27.96 3.34
N SER A 139 8.74 -28.48 3.25
CA SER A 139 8.51 -29.92 3.03
C SER A 139 9.04 -30.45 1.68
N TYR A 140 9.26 -29.57 0.71
CA TYR A 140 9.87 -29.89 -0.59
C TYR A 140 11.39 -29.72 -0.62
N MET A 141 12.01 -29.21 0.45
CA MET A 141 13.46 -29.00 0.50
C MET A 141 14.17 -30.28 0.89
N ALA A 142 15.33 -30.51 0.26
CA ALA A 142 16.24 -31.60 0.69
C ALA A 142 16.80 -31.30 2.09
N PRO A 143 17.06 -32.35 2.92
CA PRO A 143 17.61 -32.13 4.26
C PRO A 143 18.92 -31.32 4.27
N GLU A 144 19.76 -31.48 3.25
CA GLU A 144 21.01 -30.74 3.08
C GLU A 144 20.77 -29.25 2.85
N ALA A 145 19.69 -28.89 2.14
CA ALA A 145 19.30 -27.50 1.93
C ALA A 145 18.80 -26.85 3.24
N ILE A 146 18.00 -27.58 4.02
CA ILE A 146 17.55 -27.14 5.36
C ILE A 146 18.76 -26.92 6.27
N LEU A 147 19.69 -27.88 6.32
CA LEU A 147 20.91 -27.77 7.12
C LEU A 147 21.76 -26.54 6.70
N ALA A 148 21.85 -26.27 5.40
CA ALA A 148 22.57 -25.09 4.90
C ALA A 148 21.89 -23.76 5.28
N ILE A 149 20.54 -23.72 5.31
CA ILE A 149 19.76 -22.57 5.81
C ILE A 149 20.04 -22.36 7.30
N ASP A 150 19.95 -23.43 8.11
CA ASP A 150 20.16 -23.40 9.55
C ASP A 150 21.58 -22.92 9.93
N HIS A 151 22.55 -23.17 9.05
CA HIS A 151 23.92 -22.69 9.21
C HIS A 151 24.21 -21.35 8.49
N ASN A 152 23.19 -20.66 8.02
CA ASN A 152 23.31 -19.34 7.32
C ASN A 152 24.24 -19.37 6.10
N ILE A 153 24.35 -20.51 5.39
CA ILE A 153 25.14 -20.61 4.15
C ILE A 153 24.43 -19.89 3.02
N PHE A 154 23.10 -19.94 2.98
CA PHE A 154 22.26 -19.13 2.11
C PHE A 154 20.90 -18.88 2.75
N THR A 155 20.22 -17.83 2.27
CA THR A 155 18.87 -17.49 2.71
C THR A 155 17.91 -17.73 1.54
N PRO A 156 16.85 -18.53 1.71
CA PRO A 156 15.84 -18.69 0.68
C PRO A 156 15.02 -17.42 0.52
N GLY A 157 14.38 -17.26 -0.65
CA GLY A 157 13.52 -16.09 -0.93
C GLY A 157 12.36 -15.98 0.06
N ASN A 158 12.03 -14.75 0.45
CA ASN A 158 11.05 -14.44 1.49
C ASN A 158 9.57 -14.69 1.10
N TYR A 159 9.26 -14.92 -0.17
CA TYR A 159 7.88 -14.95 -0.67
C TYR A 159 6.98 -16.01 -0.05
N PHE A 160 7.53 -17.15 0.35
CA PHE A 160 6.76 -18.19 1.01
C PHE A 160 6.64 -18.00 2.53
N TYR A 161 7.43 -17.09 3.12
CA TYR A 161 7.29 -16.69 4.53
C TYR A 161 6.38 -15.47 4.69
N ASN A 162 6.41 -14.52 3.75
CA ASN A 162 5.78 -13.22 3.88
C ASN A 162 4.74 -12.92 2.78
N GLY A 163 4.61 -13.78 1.77
CA GLY A 163 3.74 -13.54 0.62
C GLY A 163 4.38 -12.66 -0.47
N VAL A 164 3.59 -12.37 -1.49
CA VAL A 164 4.04 -11.67 -2.70
C VAL A 164 4.35 -10.22 -2.41
N GLY A 165 5.50 -9.75 -2.89
CA GLY A 165 5.94 -8.36 -2.88
C GLY A 165 6.61 -7.98 -4.20
N HIS A 166 7.34 -6.83 -4.21
CA HIS A 166 8.04 -6.31 -5.39
C HIS A 166 7.14 -6.17 -6.61
N VAL A 167 5.95 -5.63 -6.40
CA VAL A 167 4.96 -5.38 -7.45
C VAL A 167 4.61 -3.91 -7.53
N THR A 168 4.26 -3.46 -8.73
CA THR A 168 3.64 -2.16 -8.97
C THR A 168 2.27 -2.40 -9.58
N VAL A 169 1.24 -1.82 -9.00
CA VAL A 169 -0.12 -1.93 -9.49
C VAL A 169 -0.30 -1.05 -10.74
N LYS A 170 -1.16 -1.45 -11.64
CA LYS A 170 -1.56 -0.61 -12.78
C LYS A 170 -2.58 0.46 -12.33
N TYR A 171 -2.08 1.42 -11.53
CA TYR A 171 -2.92 2.46 -10.92
C TYR A 171 -3.71 3.26 -11.95
N GLU A 172 -3.10 3.59 -13.10
CA GLU A 172 -3.76 4.35 -14.17
C GLU A 172 -5.06 3.69 -14.64
N GLU A 173 -5.15 2.37 -14.64
CA GLU A 173 -6.37 1.66 -15.03
C GLU A 173 -7.46 1.78 -13.97
N VAL A 174 -7.13 1.58 -12.70
CA VAL A 174 -8.09 1.73 -11.59
C VAL A 174 -8.59 3.18 -11.51
N LEU A 175 -7.69 4.15 -11.62
CA LEU A 175 -8.03 5.56 -11.60
C LEU A 175 -8.96 5.97 -12.76
N ALA A 176 -8.78 5.34 -13.94
CA ALA A 176 -9.55 5.67 -15.13
C ALA A 176 -10.95 5.04 -15.13
N ILE A 177 -11.07 3.76 -14.75
CA ILE A 177 -12.34 2.99 -14.92
C ILE A 177 -12.93 2.46 -13.61
N GLY A 178 -12.21 2.53 -12.52
CA GLY A 178 -12.60 1.97 -11.23
C GLY A 178 -12.75 0.45 -11.21
N TYR A 179 -13.10 -0.09 -10.06
CA TYR A 179 -13.32 -1.53 -9.91
C TYR A 179 -14.60 -2.01 -10.61
N GLU A 180 -15.64 -1.18 -10.76
CA GLU A 180 -16.80 -1.52 -11.59
C GLU A 180 -16.42 -1.77 -13.05
N GLY A 181 -15.49 -0.97 -13.60
CA GLY A 181 -14.95 -1.18 -14.94
C GLY A 181 -14.12 -2.46 -15.06
N ILE A 182 -13.36 -2.82 -14.03
CA ILE A 182 -12.60 -4.07 -13.97
C ILE A 182 -13.56 -5.28 -13.86
N ILE A 183 -14.58 -5.18 -13.03
CA ILE A 183 -15.65 -6.19 -12.92
C ILE A 183 -16.32 -6.41 -14.27
N ALA A 184 -16.69 -5.33 -14.96
CA ALA A 184 -17.32 -5.43 -16.29
C ALA A 184 -16.43 -6.13 -17.33
N LYS A 185 -15.11 -5.87 -17.30
CA LYS A 185 -14.14 -6.58 -18.15
C LYS A 185 -14.08 -8.08 -17.81
N ALA A 186 -13.98 -8.39 -16.51
CA ALA A 186 -13.91 -9.79 -16.05
C ALA A 186 -15.21 -10.55 -16.37
N GLN A 187 -16.38 -9.90 -16.18
CA GLN A 187 -17.68 -10.49 -16.52
C GLN A 187 -17.81 -10.77 -18.01
N LYS A 188 -17.41 -9.83 -18.87
CA LYS A 188 -17.39 -10.04 -20.31
C LYS A 188 -16.54 -11.26 -20.70
N GLU A 189 -15.32 -11.36 -20.16
CA GLU A 189 -14.45 -12.52 -20.41
C GLU A 189 -15.07 -13.83 -19.89
N LEU A 190 -15.80 -13.78 -18.76
CA LEU A 190 -16.49 -14.93 -18.20
C LEU A 190 -17.65 -15.38 -19.09
N ASP A 191 -18.45 -14.44 -19.60
CA ASP A 191 -19.58 -14.71 -20.49
C ASP A 191 -19.12 -15.30 -21.84
N GLU A 192 -17.91 -14.95 -22.29
CA GLU A 192 -17.28 -15.47 -23.51
C GLU A 192 -16.56 -16.82 -23.32
N CYS A 193 -16.44 -17.33 -22.07
CA CYS A 193 -15.80 -18.61 -21.80
C CYS A 193 -16.61 -19.78 -22.36
N ASN A 194 -15.93 -20.67 -23.10
CA ASN A 194 -16.57 -21.87 -23.63
C ASN A 194 -16.37 -23.07 -22.67
N VAL A 195 -17.47 -23.65 -22.21
CA VAL A 195 -17.47 -24.81 -21.30
C VAL A 195 -16.72 -26.02 -21.88
N GLY A 196 -16.58 -26.11 -23.19
CA GLY A 196 -15.84 -27.17 -23.89
C GLY A 196 -14.32 -27.01 -23.85
N ASP A 197 -13.79 -25.87 -23.43
CA ASP A 197 -12.37 -25.61 -23.38
C ASP A 197 -11.71 -26.30 -22.18
N GLY A 198 -10.53 -26.89 -22.39
CA GLY A 198 -9.83 -27.67 -21.36
C GLY A 198 -9.40 -26.86 -20.13
N ASP A 199 -9.30 -25.52 -20.25
CA ASP A 199 -8.95 -24.60 -19.16
C ASP A 199 -10.15 -23.80 -18.62
N TYR A 200 -11.37 -24.09 -19.10
CA TYR A 200 -12.60 -23.40 -18.67
C TYR A 200 -12.73 -23.27 -17.16
N ALA A 201 -12.59 -24.40 -16.44
CA ALA A 201 -12.77 -24.40 -14.99
C ALA A 201 -11.72 -23.55 -14.25
N LYS A 202 -10.51 -23.43 -14.80
CA LYS A 202 -9.45 -22.57 -14.24
C LYS A 202 -9.73 -21.10 -14.55
N LYS A 203 -10.08 -20.79 -15.80
CA LYS A 203 -10.35 -19.41 -16.25
C LYS A 203 -11.59 -18.84 -15.58
N SER A 204 -12.71 -19.58 -15.55
CA SER A 204 -13.95 -19.13 -14.92
C SER A 204 -13.78 -18.83 -13.43
N ARG A 205 -13.16 -19.75 -12.68
CA ARG A 205 -12.89 -19.54 -11.25
C ARG A 205 -12.00 -18.35 -10.96
N PHE A 206 -11.00 -18.11 -11.83
CA PHE A 206 -10.14 -16.94 -11.70
C PHE A 206 -10.93 -15.65 -11.91
N LEU A 207 -11.76 -15.57 -12.98
CA LEU A 207 -12.58 -14.40 -13.28
C LEU A 207 -13.63 -14.13 -12.19
N GLU A 208 -14.28 -15.18 -11.69
CA GLU A 208 -15.18 -15.09 -10.53
C GLU A 208 -14.47 -14.57 -9.27
N ALA A 209 -13.23 -15.03 -9.02
CA ALA A 209 -12.41 -14.57 -7.91
C ALA A 209 -12.02 -13.08 -8.07
N VAL A 210 -11.71 -12.63 -9.28
CA VAL A 210 -11.46 -11.21 -9.59
C VAL A 210 -12.69 -10.37 -9.29
N ILE A 211 -13.87 -10.77 -9.80
CA ILE A 211 -15.14 -10.06 -9.57
C ILE A 211 -15.43 -9.95 -8.07
N MET A 212 -15.32 -11.06 -7.35
CA MET A 212 -15.56 -11.09 -5.89
C MET A 212 -14.60 -10.17 -5.13
N SER A 213 -13.31 -10.20 -5.47
CA SER A 213 -12.30 -9.37 -4.82
C SER A 213 -12.52 -7.88 -5.11
N CYS A 214 -12.84 -7.52 -6.35
CA CYS A 214 -13.14 -6.14 -6.74
C CYS A 214 -14.40 -5.61 -6.04
N GLN A 215 -15.45 -6.43 -5.94
CA GLN A 215 -16.68 -6.05 -5.22
C GLN A 215 -16.40 -5.80 -3.75
N ALA A 216 -15.61 -6.64 -3.11
CA ALA A 216 -15.23 -6.46 -1.70
C ALA A 216 -14.45 -5.16 -1.44
N VAL A 217 -13.63 -4.73 -2.40
CA VAL A 217 -12.94 -3.43 -2.32
C VAL A 217 -13.93 -2.26 -2.40
N ILE A 218 -14.93 -2.35 -3.26
CA ILE A 218 -16.01 -1.35 -3.36
C ILE A 218 -16.77 -1.29 -2.03
N ASP A 219 -17.18 -2.43 -1.49
CA ASP A 219 -17.92 -2.52 -0.23
C ASP A 219 -17.12 -1.96 0.94
N TYR A 220 -15.80 -2.20 0.97
CA TYR A 220 -14.91 -1.63 1.98
C TYR A 220 -14.87 -0.10 1.92
N ALA A 221 -14.77 0.49 0.72
CA ALA A 221 -14.81 1.94 0.55
C ALA A 221 -16.17 2.52 1.01
N HIS A 222 -17.27 1.86 0.71
CA HIS A 222 -18.61 2.28 1.15
C HIS A 222 -18.74 2.26 2.69
N ARG A 223 -18.11 1.31 3.39
CA ARG A 223 -18.05 1.32 4.86
C ARG A 223 -17.38 2.58 5.39
N TYR A 224 -16.33 3.08 4.73
CA TYR A 224 -15.71 4.37 5.08
C TYR A 224 -16.62 5.56 4.77
N ALA A 225 -17.37 5.51 3.67
CA ALA A 225 -18.37 6.54 3.38
C ALA A 225 -19.42 6.65 4.49
N GLU A 226 -20.00 5.52 4.89
CA GLU A 226 -21.00 5.45 5.98
C GLU A 226 -20.41 5.94 7.32
N LEU A 227 -19.18 5.55 7.65
CA LEU A 227 -18.51 6.00 8.88
C LEU A 227 -18.28 7.52 8.85
N ALA A 228 -17.83 8.06 7.73
CA ALA A 228 -17.60 9.50 7.57
C ALA A 228 -18.90 10.30 7.69
N GLU A 229 -20.01 9.82 7.12
CA GLU A 229 -21.34 10.44 7.26
C GLU A 229 -21.82 10.43 8.73
N GLN A 230 -21.66 9.32 9.43
CA GLN A 230 -22.02 9.19 10.85
C GLN A 230 -21.19 10.17 11.71
N MET A 231 -19.88 10.26 11.45
CA MET A 231 -19.01 11.21 12.15
C MET A 231 -19.38 12.66 11.83
N ALA A 232 -19.70 12.99 10.57
CA ALA A 232 -20.12 14.31 10.16
C ALA A 232 -21.42 14.74 10.85
N TYR A 233 -22.35 13.81 11.02
CA TYR A 233 -23.61 14.08 11.74
C TYR A 233 -23.35 14.46 13.21
N GLN A 234 -22.36 13.88 13.85
CA GLN A 234 -22.00 14.14 15.25
C GLN A 234 -21.04 15.31 15.43
N CYS A 235 -20.33 15.71 14.36
CA CYS A 235 -19.29 16.73 14.40
C CYS A 235 -19.88 18.13 14.60
N GLN A 236 -19.33 18.86 15.60
CA GLN A 236 -19.74 20.23 15.91
C GLN A 236 -18.89 21.29 15.19
N ASP A 237 -17.66 20.92 14.80
CA ASP A 237 -16.80 21.81 14.01
C ASP A 237 -17.28 21.84 12.55
N PRO A 238 -17.70 23.02 12.04
CA PRO A 238 -18.23 23.11 10.69
C PRO A 238 -17.18 22.79 9.61
N THR A 239 -15.92 23.09 9.83
CA THR A 239 -14.83 22.78 8.89
C THR A 239 -14.62 21.28 8.81
N ARG A 240 -14.43 20.62 9.97
CA ARG A 240 -14.27 19.16 10.02
C ARG A 240 -15.48 18.41 9.50
N LYS A 241 -16.67 18.91 9.80
CA LYS A 241 -17.93 18.37 9.26
C LYS A 241 -17.94 18.37 7.73
N GLN A 242 -17.53 19.48 7.12
CA GLN A 242 -17.47 19.59 5.65
C GLN A 242 -16.42 18.63 5.07
N GLU A 243 -15.27 18.50 5.71
CA GLU A 243 -14.24 17.52 5.32
C GLU A 243 -14.77 16.08 5.38
N LEU A 244 -15.46 15.70 6.46
CA LEU A 244 -16.04 14.36 6.61
C LEU A 244 -17.11 14.08 5.55
N LEU A 245 -17.95 15.06 5.19
CA LEU A 245 -18.90 14.92 4.09
C LEU A 245 -18.21 14.78 2.73
N GLN A 246 -17.09 15.46 2.52
CA GLN A 246 -16.30 15.30 1.30
C GLN A 246 -15.65 13.91 1.25
N ILE A 247 -15.11 13.42 2.36
CA ILE A 247 -14.57 12.06 2.49
C ILE A 247 -15.67 11.02 2.17
N ALA A 248 -16.87 11.19 2.72
CA ALA A 248 -18.00 10.30 2.45
C ALA A 248 -18.35 10.28 0.95
N SER A 249 -18.44 11.46 0.32
CA SER A 249 -18.67 11.59 -1.13
C SER A 249 -17.58 10.90 -1.96
N ASN A 250 -16.32 11.11 -1.61
CA ASN A 250 -15.20 10.47 -2.30
C ASN A 250 -15.28 8.95 -2.17
N CYS A 251 -15.45 8.41 -0.95
CA CYS A 251 -15.50 6.98 -0.69
C CYS A 251 -16.74 6.28 -1.29
N THR A 252 -17.82 7.02 -1.53
CA THR A 252 -19.00 6.52 -2.26
C THR A 252 -18.68 6.36 -3.75
N HIS A 253 -17.82 7.21 -4.32
CA HIS A 253 -17.52 7.19 -5.74
C HIS A 253 -16.29 6.35 -6.08
N VAL A 254 -15.18 6.53 -5.36
CA VAL A 254 -13.92 5.82 -5.62
C VAL A 254 -13.63 4.81 -4.50
N PRO A 255 -13.02 3.68 -4.81
CA PRO A 255 -12.49 3.22 -6.10
C PRO A 255 -13.51 2.45 -6.95
N ALA A 256 -14.82 2.50 -6.64
CA ALA A 256 -15.86 1.84 -7.42
C ALA A 256 -15.82 2.30 -8.88
N LYS A 257 -15.80 3.61 -9.09
CA LYS A 257 -15.73 4.27 -10.41
C LYS A 257 -14.41 4.98 -10.62
N GLY A 258 -14.14 5.37 -11.87
CA GLY A 258 -12.97 6.20 -12.18
C GLY A 258 -13.02 7.54 -11.44
N ALA A 259 -11.84 8.03 -11.03
CA ALA A 259 -11.72 9.31 -10.34
C ALA A 259 -12.08 10.48 -11.25
N ARG A 260 -12.82 11.47 -10.72
CA ARG A 260 -13.27 12.67 -11.44
C ARG A 260 -12.36 13.86 -11.22
N ASN A 261 -11.60 13.85 -10.13
CA ASN A 261 -10.78 14.96 -9.69
C ASN A 261 -9.54 14.45 -8.92
N PHE A 262 -8.63 15.35 -8.55
CA PHE A 262 -7.37 15.00 -7.90
C PHE A 262 -7.58 14.40 -6.50
N TYR A 263 -8.53 14.91 -5.72
CA TYR A 263 -8.80 14.36 -4.39
C TYR A 263 -9.32 12.92 -4.45
N GLU A 264 -10.25 12.64 -5.35
CA GLU A 264 -10.72 11.28 -5.60
C GLU A 264 -9.59 10.37 -6.10
N ALA A 265 -8.72 10.88 -6.98
CA ALA A 265 -7.56 10.13 -7.44
C ALA A 265 -6.61 9.76 -6.27
N CYS A 266 -6.36 10.70 -5.35
CA CYS A 266 -5.58 10.48 -4.14
C CYS A 266 -6.23 9.40 -3.24
N GLN A 267 -7.53 9.49 -2.99
CA GLN A 267 -8.25 8.51 -2.18
C GLN A 267 -8.30 7.13 -2.84
N SER A 268 -8.54 7.06 -4.15
CA SER A 268 -8.54 5.81 -4.92
C SER A 268 -7.17 5.14 -4.90
N PHE A 269 -6.11 5.90 -5.20
CA PHE A 269 -4.72 5.43 -5.09
C PHE A 269 -4.45 4.82 -3.72
N TRP A 270 -4.83 5.52 -2.65
CA TRP A 270 -4.58 5.06 -1.30
C TRP A 270 -5.30 3.75 -0.97
N PHE A 271 -6.59 3.61 -1.32
CA PHE A 271 -7.30 2.34 -1.11
C PHE A 271 -6.61 1.18 -1.81
N VAL A 272 -6.18 1.35 -3.07
CA VAL A 272 -5.45 0.31 -3.79
C VAL A 272 -4.16 -0.07 -3.08
N GLN A 273 -3.34 0.94 -2.71
CA GLN A 273 -2.06 0.73 -2.04
C GLN A 273 -2.22 0.04 -0.68
N GLN A 274 -3.19 0.45 0.11
CA GLN A 274 -3.46 -0.11 1.42
C GLN A 274 -4.00 -1.55 1.34
N LEU A 275 -4.95 -1.81 0.43
CA LEU A 275 -5.65 -3.09 0.36
C LEU A 275 -4.76 -4.22 -0.19
N ILE A 276 -3.86 -3.93 -1.11
CA ILE A 276 -2.87 -4.93 -1.55
C ILE A 276 -1.89 -5.29 -0.43
N GLN A 277 -1.63 -4.36 0.50
CA GLN A 277 -0.83 -4.63 1.71
C GLN A 277 -1.61 -5.45 2.76
N MET A 278 -2.93 -5.44 2.72
CA MET A 278 -3.78 -6.31 3.54
C MET A 278 -3.91 -7.72 2.95
N GLU A 279 -3.85 -7.84 1.62
CA GLU A 279 -3.87 -9.14 0.93
C GLU A 279 -2.58 -9.91 1.15
N SER A 280 -1.44 -9.24 1.16
CA SER A 280 -0.13 -9.86 1.27
C SER A 280 0.79 -9.13 2.25
N SER A 281 1.59 -9.89 3.01
CA SER A 281 2.68 -9.35 3.84
C SER A 281 3.97 -9.04 3.07
N GLY A 282 3.97 -9.15 1.75
CA GLY A 282 5.14 -8.88 0.91
C GLY A 282 5.66 -7.44 1.01
N HIS A 283 6.94 -7.27 0.69
CA HIS A 283 7.63 -5.97 0.69
C HIS A 283 7.58 -5.30 -0.67
N SER A 284 7.97 -4.01 -0.72
CA SER A 284 8.21 -3.25 -1.96
C SER A 284 7.01 -3.25 -2.89
N ILE A 285 5.82 -3.09 -2.33
CA ILE A 285 4.61 -2.81 -3.10
C ILE A 285 4.66 -1.33 -3.42
N SER A 286 5.05 -1.02 -4.64
CA SER A 286 5.57 0.28 -5.04
C SER A 286 4.53 1.13 -5.74
N PRO A 287 4.39 2.42 -5.39
CA PRO A 287 3.60 3.37 -6.17
C PRO A 287 4.08 3.54 -7.62
N GLY A 288 5.37 3.33 -7.86
CA GLY A 288 5.94 3.51 -9.20
C GLY A 288 5.92 4.98 -9.65
N ARG A 289 5.57 5.23 -10.89
CA ARG A 289 5.58 6.57 -11.51
C ARG A 289 4.36 7.41 -11.12
N PHE A 290 4.23 7.66 -9.83
CA PHE A 290 3.11 8.36 -9.22
C PHE A 290 2.83 9.74 -9.86
N ASP A 291 3.87 10.50 -10.11
CA ASP A 291 3.78 11.83 -10.73
C ASP A 291 3.20 11.81 -12.15
N GLN A 292 3.22 10.65 -12.83
CA GLN A 292 2.72 10.55 -14.20
C GLN A 292 1.22 10.20 -14.23
N TYR A 293 0.81 9.14 -13.53
CA TYR A 293 -0.58 8.71 -13.58
C TYR A 293 -1.53 9.58 -12.75
N MET A 294 -1.02 10.35 -11.79
CA MET A 294 -1.80 11.32 -11.02
C MET A 294 -1.91 12.70 -11.71
N TYR A 295 -0.93 13.05 -12.56
CA TYR A 295 -0.84 14.38 -13.15
C TYR A 295 -2.07 14.81 -13.96
N PRO A 296 -2.72 13.95 -14.76
CA PRO A 296 -3.92 14.36 -15.51
C PRO A 296 -5.04 14.92 -14.62
N TYR A 297 -5.25 14.33 -13.45
CA TYR A 297 -6.28 14.76 -12.48
C TYR A 297 -5.91 16.09 -11.84
N TYR A 298 -4.66 16.23 -11.41
CA TYR A 298 -4.12 17.48 -10.86
C TYR A 298 -4.24 18.61 -11.88
N LYS A 299 -3.74 18.38 -13.09
CA LYS A 299 -3.74 19.39 -14.15
C LYS A 299 -5.16 19.85 -14.50
N SER A 300 -6.08 18.91 -14.67
CA SER A 300 -7.49 19.23 -14.98
C SER A 300 -8.13 20.11 -13.91
N ASP A 301 -7.92 19.80 -12.63
CA ASP A 301 -8.52 20.57 -11.54
C ASP A 301 -7.87 21.95 -11.38
N MET A 302 -6.56 22.06 -11.59
CA MET A 302 -5.84 23.34 -11.57
C MET A 302 -6.32 24.25 -12.72
N GLU A 303 -6.45 23.72 -13.92
CA GLU A 303 -6.95 24.48 -15.09
C GLU A 303 -8.41 24.90 -14.93
N ALA A 304 -9.22 24.08 -14.26
CA ALA A 304 -10.62 24.40 -13.95
C ALA A 304 -10.79 25.36 -12.75
N GLY A 305 -9.72 25.64 -11.99
CA GLY A 305 -9.78 26.44 -10.77
C GLY A 305 -10.49 25.76 -9.60
N ASN A 306 -10.63 24.43 -9.63
CA ASN A 306 -11.26 23.62 -8.58
C ASN A 306 -10.28 23.20 -7.48
N LEU A 307 -8.98 23.34 -7.70
CA LEU A 307 -7.92 22.93 -6.80
C LEU A 307 -6.92 24.05 -6.62
N THR A 308 -6.47 24.29 -5.40
CA THR A 308 -5.31 25.14 -5.14
C THR A 308 -4.07 24.29 -4.98
N ARG A 309 -2.93 24.89 -5.22
CA ARG A 309 -1.65 24.21 -5.06
C ARG A 309 -1.39 23.80 -3.61
N GLU A 310 -1.77 24.65 -2.66
CA GLU A 310 -1.64 24.40 -1.23
C GLU A 310 -2.45 23.17 -0.82
N PHE A 311 -3.71 23.08 -1.26
CA PHE A 311 -4.54 21.94 -0.94
C PHE A 311 -4.07 20.65 -1.65
N ALA A 312 -3.60 20.76 -2.89
CA ALA A 312 -2.98 19.61 -3.59
C ALA A 312 -1.75 19.08 -2.85
N GLN A 313 -0.88 19.99 -2.35
CA GLN A 313 0.28 19.60 -1.55
C GLN A 313 -0.13 18.94 -0.23
N GLU A 314 -1.14 19.49 0.45
CA GLU A 314 -1.66 18.92 1.70
C GLU A 314 -2.21 17.50 1.48
N LEU A 315 -2.93 17.25 0.38
CA LEU A 315 -3.40 15.89 0.03
C LEU A 315 -2.23 14.93 -0.22
N MET A 316 -1.19 15.38 -0.91
CA MET A 316 0.01 14.58 -1.11
C MET A 316 0.73 14.31 0.20
N ASP A 317 0.89 15.30 1.05
CA ASP A 317 1.49 15.14 2.38
C ASP A 317 0.70 14.13 3.22
N CYS A 318 -0.64 14.15 3.16
CA CYS A 318 -1.50 13.14 3.78
C CYS A 318 -1.21 11.72 3.24
N ILE A 319 -0.99 11.56 1.93
CA ILE A 319 -0.58 10.25 1.36
C ILE A 319 0.77 9.82 1.92
N TRP A 320 1.75 10.73 2.05
CA TRP A 320 3.06 10.42 2.64
C TRP A 320 2.93 9.98 4.10
N VAL A 321 2.08 10.63 4.88
CA VAL A 321 1.74 10.18 6.24
C VAL A 321 1.16 8.78 6.23
N LYS A 322 0.19 8.51 5.34
CA LYS A 322 -0.44 7.18 5.20
C LYS A 322 0.54 6.09 4.79
N LEU A 323 1.50 6.37 3.91
CA LEU A 323 2.54 5.42 3.52
C LEU A 323 3.44 5.03 4.70
N ASN A 324 3.58 5.90 5.71
CA ASN A 324 4.30 5.64 6.95
C ASN A 324 3.41 5.01 8.04
N ASP A 325 2.08 5.05 7.91
CA ASP A 325 1.14 4.33 8.80
C ASP A 325 1.12 2.81 8.50
N LEU A 326 1.44 2.41 7.28
CA LEU A 326 1.59 0.99 6.91
C LEU A 326 2.79 0.36 7.61
N ASN A 327 2.57 -0.77 8.27
CA ASN A 327 3.63 -1.47 8.98
C ASN A 327 3.47 -2.99 8.90
N LYS A 328 4.58 -3.70 9.05
CA LYS A 328 4.63 -5.17 9.04
C LYS A 328 5.60 -5.68 10.09
N CYS A 329 5.13 -6.58 10.94
CA CYS A 329 5.99 -7.26 11.88
C CYS A 329 6.75 -8.37 11.17
N ARG A 330 8.04 -8.50 11.50
CA ARG A 330 8.98 -9.51 11.00
C ARG A 330 9.60 -10.22 12.19
N ASP A 331 10.18 -11.39 11.96
CA ASP A 331 11.04 -12.04 12.94
C ASP A 331 12.23 -11.16 13.34
N ALA A 332 12.83 -11.43 14.50
CA ALA A 332 13.89 -10.59 15.06
C ALA A 332 15.11 -10.45 14.14
N ALA A 333 15.53 -11.53 13.46
CA ALA A 333 16.70 -11.50 12.57
C ALA A 333 16.41 -10.63 11.32
N SER A 334 15.22 -10.75 10.74
CA SER A 334 14.79 -9.90 9.62
C SER A 334 14.62 -8.44 10.06
N ALA A 335 14.12 -8.20 11.28
CA ALA A 335 13.99 -6.85 11.83
C ALA A 335 15.35 -6.17 12.02
N GLU A 336 16.38 -6.89 12.46
CA GLU A 336 17.75 -6.34 12.55
C GLU A 336 18.33 -5.97 11.18
N GLY A 337 18.05 -6.77 10.14
CA GLY A 337 18.51 -6.50 8.78
C GLY A 337 17.78 -5.34 8.08
N PHE A 338 16.54 -5.05 8.49
CA PHE A 338 15.66 -4.06 7.85
C PHE A 338 15.11 -3.02 8.86
N ALA A 339 15.88 -2.72 9.91
CA ALA A 339 15.46 -1.83 10.99
C ALA A 339 14.89 -0.49 10.48
N GLY A 340 13.92 0.06 11.22
CA GLY A 340 13.25 1.33 10.92
C GLY A 340 11.86 1.19 10.31
N TYR A 341 11.24 0.02 10.37
CA TYR A 341 9.88 -0.27 9.88
C TYR A 341 9.65 0.00 8.38
N SER A 342 10.71 0.11 7.59
CA SER A 342 10.60 0.41 6.16
C SER A 342 9.95 -0.74 5.39
N LEU A 343 9.00 -0.40 4.50
CA LEU A 343 8.35 -1.35 3.59
C LEU A 343 8.89 -1.26 2.16
N PHE A 344 9.87 -0.39 1.90
CA PHE A 344 10.46 -0.18 0.58
C PHE A 344 9.44 0.14 -0.52
N GLN A 345 8.46 1.00 -0.22
CA GLN A 345 7.44 1.46 -1.15
C GLN A 345 8.05 2.48 -2.12
N ASN A 346 8.57 2.00 -3.25
CA ASN A 346 9.32 2.83 -4.19
C ASN A 346 8.37 3.73 -4.99
N LEU A 347 8.59 5.04 -4.91
CA LEU A 347 7.88 6.06 -5.67
C LEU A 347 8.89 6.78 -6.57
N ILE A 348 8.54 6.97 -7.83
CA ILE A 348 9.44 7.50 -8.84
C ILE A 348 8.90 8.83 -9.37
N ALA A 349 9.75 9.84 -9.45
CA ALA A 349 9.42 11.15 -10.02
C ALA A 349 10.40 11.57 -11.12
N GLY A 350 9.92 12.33 -12.11
CA GLY A 350 10.69 12.88 -13.23
C GLY A 350 11.11 11.85 -14.28
N GLY A 351 12.16 12.16 -15.02
CA GLY A 351 12.74 11.31 -16.05
C GLY A 351 12.11 11.45 -17.42
N GLN A 352 12.32 10.46 -18.28
CA GLN A 352 11.86 10.44 -19.66
C GLN A 352 10.65 9.53 -19.86
N ASN A 353 9.82 9.84 -20.88
CA ASN A 353 8.86 8.91 -21.45
C ASN A 353 9.54 7.94 -22.45
N LYS A 354 8.73 7.05 -23.04
CA LYS A 354 9.21 6.09 -24.06
C LYS A 354 9.74 6.75 -25.35
N ASP A 355 9.40 8.01 -25.58
CA ASP A 355 9.80 8.77 -26.78
C ASP A 355 11.07 9.61 -26.51
N GLY A 356 11.64 9.51 -25.31
CA GLY A 356 12.86 10.22 -24.90
C GLY A 356 12.63 11.67 -24.48
N GLU A 357 11.39 12.08 -24.24
CA GLU A 357 11.04 13.44 -23.83
C GLU A 357 10.98 13.55 -22.31
N ASP A 358 11.38 14.71 -21.78
CA ASP A 358 11.26 14.98 -20.35
C ASP A 358 9.79 15.05 -19.92
N VAL A 359 9.45 14.37 -18.84
CA VAL A 359 8.11 14.32 -18.29
C VAL A 359 8.02 14.83 -16.84
N THR A 360 9.04 15.55 -16.41
CA THR A 360 9.02 16.26 -15.13
C THR A 360 7.86 17.25 -15.14
N ASN A 361 7.03 17.20 -14.10
CA ASN A 361 5.83 18.02 -13.97
C ASN A 361 5.68 18.54 -12.53
N ASP A 362 4.61 19.30 -12.25
CA ASP A 362 4.37 19.90 -10.94
C ASP A 362 4.38 18.86 -9.82
N LEU A 363 3.75 17.69 -10.05
CA LEU A 363 3.72 16.62 -9.05
C LEU A 363 5.10 16.02 -8.79
N SER A 364 6.03 16.04 -9.77
CA SER A 364 7.40 15.59 -9.54
C SER A 364 8.10 16.44 -8.46
N PHE A 365 7.86 17.73 -8.44
CA PHE A 365 8.37 18.65 -7.41
C PHE A 365 7.61 18.45 -6.08
N MET A 366 6.28 18.31 -6.15
CA MET A 366 5.44 18.12 -4.96
C MET A 366 5.76 16.82 -4.24
N CYS A 367 6.15 15.74 -4.93
CA CYS A 367 6.64 14.50 -4.32
C CYS A 367 7.90 14.74 -3.47
N ILE A 368 8.85 15.54 -3.99
CA ILE A 368 10.06 15.91 -3.24
C ILE A 368 9.68 16.75 -2.03
N GLN A 369 8.78 17.72 -2.21
CA GLN A 369 8.33 18.60 -1.13
C GLN A 369 7.59 17.82 -0.04
N ALA A 370 6.71 16.88 -0.38
CA ALA A 370 6.03 16.00 0.58
C ALA A 370 7.04 15.19 1.41
N SER A 371 8.11 14.68 0.79
CA SER A 371 9.20 14.01 1.51
C SER A 371 9.94 14.94 2.47
N MET A 372 10.08 16.22 2.12
CA MET A 372 10.67 17.24 3.03
C MET A 372 9.72 17.57 4.19
N HIS A 373 8.41 17.72 3.93
CA HIS A 373 7.40 18.08 4.93
C HIS A 373 7.21 16.98 5.97
N VAL A 374 7.00 15.75 5.50
CA VAL A 374 6.73 14.59 6.36
C VAL A 374 8.01 14.09 7.02
N HIS A 375 9.13 14.12 6.31
CA HIS A 375 10.48 13.77 6.78
C HIS A 375 10.55 12.38 7.43
N LEU A 376 9.94 11.37 6.78
CA LEU A 376 9.85 9.99 7.22
C LEU A 376 10.35 9.04 6.11
N PRO A 377 10.70 7.78 6.42
CA PRO A 377 11.33 6.85 5.47
C PRO A 377 10.48 6.47 4.26
N ALA A 378 9.14 6.51 4.37
CA ALA A 378 8.26 6.15 3.26
C ALA A 378 7.60 7.40 2.62
N PRO A 379 7.42 7.37 1.31
CA PRO A 379 7.89 6.36 0.35
C PRO A 379 9.41 6.43 0.15
N SER A 380 10.01 5.33 -0.33
CA SER A 380 11.38 5.35 -0.83
C SER A 380 11.40 6.12 -2.14
N LEU A 381 11.55 7.45 -2.04
CA LEU A 381 11.50 8.34 -3.19
C LEU A 381 12.73 8.16 -4.07
N SER A 382 12.50 7.96 -5.35
CA SER A 382 13.52 7.93 -6.41
C SER A 382 13.25 9.02 -7.42
N VAL A 383 14.30 9.69 -7.87
CA VAL A 383 14.22 10.65 -8.98
C VAL A 383 14.97 10.10 -10.19
N ARG A 384 14.32 10.14 -11.34
CA ARG A 384 14.94 9.81 -12.60
C ARG A 384 15.47 11.10 -13.22
N VAL A 385 16.74 11.07 -13.62
CA VAL A 385 17.45 12.22 -14.16
C VAL A 385 18.11 11.86 -15.48
N TRP A 386 18.27 12.86 -16.35
CA TRP A 386 18.94 12.73 -17.63
C TRP A 386 19.49 14.10 -18.09
N ASN A 387 20.19 14.14 -19.22
CA ASN A 387 20.82 15.38 -19.69
C ASN A 387 19.86 16.54 -19.98
N GLY A 388 18.58 16.24 -20.23
CA GLY A 388 17.53 17.24 -20.46
C GLY A 388 16.66 17.54 -19.25
N SER A 389 16.93 16.95 -18.07
CA SER A 389 16.18 17.24 -16.85
C SER A 389 16.22 18.74 -16.51
N PRO A 390 15.09 19.34 -16.08
CA PRO A 390 15.07 20.73 -15.64
C PRO A 390 16.04 20.98 -14.50
N HIS A 391 16.82 22.07 -14.60
CA HIS A 391 17.82 22.38 -13.58
C HIS A 391 17.20 22.61 -12.20
N GLU A 392 16.03 23.23 -12.16
CA GLU A 392 15.24 23.48 -10.95
C GLU A 392 14.83 22.16 -10.26
N PHE A 393 14.51 21.12 -11.04
CA PHE A 393 14.20 19.80 -10.50
C PHE A 393 15.41 19.15 -9.83
N LEU A 394 16.58 19.27 -10.45
CA LEU A 394 17.83 18.77 -9.88
C LEU A 394 18.19 19.51 -8.58
N ILE A 395 18.00 20.84 -8.55
CA ILE A 395 18.19 21.64 -7.33
C ILE A 395 17.23 21.16 -6.23
N LYS A 396 15.95 21.00 -6.55
CA LYS A 396 14.94 20.54 -5.59
C LYS A 396 15.26 19.15 -5.01
N ALA A 397 15.71 18.23 -5.84
CA ALA A 397 16.18 16.92 -5.41
C ALA A 397 17.41 17.02 -4.48
N ALA A 398 18.36 17.90 -4.80
CA ALA A 398 19.54 18.16 -3.98
C ALA A 398 19.18 18.81 -2.62
N GLU A 399 18.14 19.65 -2.57
CA GLU A 399 17.60 20.20 -1.32
C GLU A 399 17.09 19.11 -0.39
N LEU A 400 16.33 18.13 -0.91
CA LEU A 400 15.93 16.97 -0.12
C LEU A 400 17.13 16.15 0.36
N THR A 401 18.12 15.88 -0.52
CA THR A 401 19.34 15.18 -0.13
C THR A 401 20.04 15.88 1.05
N ARG A 402 20.09 17.21 1.03
CA ARG A 402 20.74 18.03 2.07
C ARG A 402 20.04 17.90 3.44
N THR A 403 18.78 17.47 3.49
CA THR A 403 18.07 17.24 4.77
C THR A 403 18.66 16.08 5.58
N GLY A 404 19.44 15.20 4.95
CA GLY A 404 20.07 14.06 5.61
C GLY A 404 19.20 12.83 5.79
N ILE A 405 17.95 12.83 5.25
CA ILE A 405 17.01 11.70 5.39
C ILE A 405 17.42 10.48 4.53
N GLY A 406 18.42 10.59 3.67
CA GLY A 406 18.82 9.49 2.78
C GLY A 406 17.99 9.38 1.49
N LEU A 407 17.22 10.40 1.17
CA LEU A 407 16.37 10.51 -0.03
C LEU A 407 16.76 11.76 -0.84
N PRO A 408 16.43 11.76 -2.14
CA PRO A 408 15.96 10.69 -3.00
C PRO A 408 17.11 9.79 -3.48
N ALA A 409 16.77 8.57 -3.98
CA ALA A 409 17.72 7.83 -4.81
C ALA A 409 17.73 8.43 -6.23
N TYR A 410 18.92 8.50 -6.85
CA TYR A 410 19.08 9.08 -8.19
C TYR A 410 19.31 7.97 -9.22
N TYR A 411 18.47 7.92 -10.25
CA TYR A 411 18.60 7.01 -11.38
C TYR A 411 18.82 7.79 -12.67
N ASN A 412 19.92 7.50 -13.35
CA ASN A 412 20.31 8.19 -14.58
C ASN A 412 19.76 7.44 -15.80
N ASP A 413 18.75 8.00 -16.45
CA ASP A 413 18.10 7.41 -17.62
C ASP A 413 19.05 7.24 -18.80
N CYS A 414 20.04 8.13 -18.97
CA CYS A 414 21.04 8.00 -20.03
C CYS A 414 21.88 6.72 -19.89
N LEU A 415 22.15 6.29 -18.65
CA LEU A 415 22.89 5.06 -18.38
C LEU A 415 22.00 3.83 -18.46
N LEU A 416 20.76 3.91 -17.96
CA LEU A 416 19.82 2.81 -17.96
C LEU A 416 19.45 2.34 -19.38
N TYR A 417 19.29 3.28 -20.33
CA TYR A 417 18.90 2.96 -21.71
C TYR A 417 20.10 2.68 -22.63
N THR A 418 21.33 2.81 -22.16
CA THR A 418 22.55 2.58 -22.95
C THR A 418 23.38 1.40 -22.48
N SER A 419 23.01 0.75 -21.38
CA SER A 419 23.68 -0.45 -20.86
C SER A 419 22.97 -1.72 -21.34
N ASP A 420 23.72 -2.78 -21.61
CA ASP A 420 23.17 -4.11 -21.97
C ASP A 420 22.18 -4.65 -20.92
N ALA A 421 22.25 -4.15 -19.68
CA ALA A 421 21.28 -4.49 -18.62
C ALA A 421 19.88 -3.91 -18.84
N ALA A 422 19.69 -2.98 -19.80
CA ALA A 422 18.36 -2.45 -20.13
C ALA A 422 17.58 -3.38 -21.06
N ASP A 423 18.23 -4.30 -21.75
CA ASP A 423 17.61 -5.28 -22.64
C ASP A 423 17.05 -6.51 -21.88
N ASP A 424 17.43 -6.66 -20.59
CA ASP A 424 17.00 -7.75 -19.71
C ASP A 424 15.83 -7.37 -18.77
N LEU A 425 15.25 -6.17 -18.88
CA LEU A 425 14.12 -5.65 -18.11
C LEU A 425 12.88 -5.48 -18.98
#